data_0d29f86d8c1f445375ca2e6f96b82333
#
_entry.id   0d29f86d8c1f445375ca2e6f96b82333
#
_cell.length_a   1.000
_cell.length_b   1.000
_cell.length_c   1.000
_cell.angle_alpha   90.00
_cell.angle_beta   90.00
_cell.angle_gamma   90.00
#
_symmetry.space_group_name_H-M   'P 1'
#
loop_
_entity.id
_entity.type
_entity.pdbx_description
1 polymer ?
#
loop_
_entity_poly.entity_id
_entity_poly.type
_entity_poly.pdbx_seq_one_letter_code
_entity_poly.pdbx_strand_id
1 'polypeptide(L)'
;SFFWRPEEVDVSKDRLDFQALPDHEKHIFLSNLKYQTLLDSVQGRSPNVALLPIVSLPELETWIETWAFSETIHSRSYTHIIRNVTQAPELIFDDIVSNDKISERADAVTKYYDDLINSVSLYNLYGEGKHEINGKTVIINLFELKKKLYLAMMSVNILEAIRFYVSFACSFAFAERELMEGNAKIIKLIARDEALHLSGTQHILNIMQDGKDDPEMAIVAAQCRDEAIKMFVDAAEQEKEWAEYLFKDGSMIGLNKHILCQYVEYITNARMTAIGLPAQFENNSNPIPWINSWLVSDNVQVAPQEAEISSYLVGQIDSQVDASEFGDFDL
;
A
#
# COMPACT_ATOMS: atom_id res chain seq x y z
N SER A 1 -3.50 -6.79 -19.27
CA SER A 1 -3.55 -5.38 -18.90
C SER A 1 -4.36 -5.22 -17.61
N PHE A 2 -3.80 -4.54 -16.60
CA PHE A 2 -4.43 -4.32 -15.27
C PHE A 2 -4.83 -2.85 -15.13
N PHE A 3 -5.55 -2.34 -16.12
CA PHE A 3 -5.92 -0.93 -16.18
C PHE A 3 -7.44 -0.79 -16.08
N TRP A 4 -7.90 -0.09 -15.06
CA TRP A 4 -9.29 0.28 -14.83
C TRP A 4 -9.41 1.76 -14.48
N ARG A 5 -10.63 2.30 -14.52
CA ARG A 5 -10.89 3.71 -14.20
C ARG A 5 -12.09 3.83 -13.26
N PRO A 6 -12.03 4.68 -12.24
CA PRO A 6 -13.13 4.85 -11.30
C PRO A 6 -14.42 5.37 -11.95
N GLU A 7 -14.29 6.13 -13.05
CA GLU A 7 -15.43 6.66 -13.81
C GLU A 7 -16.30 5.58 -14.48
N GLU A 8 -15.81 4.34 -14.54
CA GLU A 8 -16.55 3.19 -15.07
C GLU A 8 -17.49 2.56 -14.03
N VAL A 9 -17.39 2.99 -12.78
CA VAL A 9 -18.26 2.54 -11.68
C VAL A 9 -19.28 3.61 -11.37
N ASP A 10 -20.58 3.23 -11.43
CA ASP A 10 -21.67 4.13 -11.05
C ASP A 10 -21.73 4.27 -9.51
N VAL A 11 -21.55 5.50 -9.04
CA VAL A 11 -21.64 5.90 -7.62
C VAL A 11 -22.86 6.82 -7.33
N SER A 12 -23.81 6.91 -8.25
CA SER A 12 -24.96 7.81 -8.11
C SER A 12 -25.87 7.42 -6.93
N LYS A 13 -26.06 6.11 -6.70
CA LYS A 13 -26.80 5.60 -5.54
C LYS A 13 -26.09 5.94 -4.23
N ASP A 14 -24.76 5.89 -4.21
CA ASP A 14 -23.95 6.15 -3.02
C ASP A 14 -24.16 7.57 -2.47
N ARG A 15 -24.44 8.53 -3.34
CA ARG A 15 -24.78 9.90 -2.93
C ARG A 15 -26.07 9.96 -2.11
N LEU A 16 -27.07 9.20 -2.50
CA LEU A 16 -28.34 9.10 -1.78
C LEU A 16 -28.15 8.35 -0.46
N ASP A 17 -27.44 7.25 -0.49
CA ASP A 17 -27.11 6.46 0.69
C ASP A 17 -26.35 7.35 1.70
N PHE A 18 -25.30 8.06 1.26
CA PHE A 18 -24.53 8.94 2.11
C PHE A 18 -25.37 10.04 2.77
N GLN A 19 -26.28 10.65 2.03
CA GLN A 19 -27.18 11.69 2.58
C GLN A 19 -28.06 11.13 3.70
N ALA A 20 -28.49 9.87 3.58
CA ALA A 20 -29.35 9.20 4.53
C ALA A 20 -28.60 8.64 5.76
N LEU A 21 -27.25 8.51 5.69
CA LEU A 21 -26.46 8.01 6.82
C LEU A 21 -26.59 8.93 8.05
N PRO A 22 -26.59 8.38 9.25
CA PRO A 22 -26.42 9.18 10.47
C PRO A 22 -25.03 9.79 10.53
N ASP A 23 -24.87 10.88 11.29
CA ASP A 23 -23.64 11.68 11.28
C ASP A 23 -22.40 10.89 11.71
N HIS A 24 -22.51 9.97 12.66
CA HIS A 24 -21.40 9.11 13.08
C HIS A 24 -20.95 8.15 11.95
N GLU A 25 -21.86 7.63 11.12
CA GLU A 25 -21.50 6.80 9.98
C GLU A 25 -20.92 7.63 8.82
N LYS A 26 -21.40 8.86 8.60
CA LYS A 26 -20.77 9.81 7.68
C LYS A 26 -19.32 10.11 8.09
N HIS A 27 -19.10 10.30 9.39
CA HIS A 27 -17.75 10.49 9.95
C HIS A 27 -16.84 9.30 9.63
N ILE A 28 -17.31 8.07 9.87
CA ILE A 28 -16.53 6.85 9.59
C ILE A 28 -16.18 6.77 8.10
N PHE A 29 -17.17 6.95 7.23
CA PHE A 29 -16.99 6.87 5.78
C PHE A 29 -15.98 7.91 5.26
N LEU A 30 -16.18 9.19 5.59
CA LEU A 30 -15.32 10.27 5.12
C LEU A 30 -13.92 10.20 5.70
N SER A 31 -13.77 9.82 6.97
CA SER A 31 -12.47 9.70 7.60
C SER A 31 -11.60 8.64 6.93
N ASN A 32 -12.18 7.49 6.58
CA ASN A 32 -11.46 6.45 5.84
C ASN A 32 -11.05 6.92 4.44
N LEU A 33 -11.94 7.59 3.69
CA LEU A 33 -11.59 8.13 2.38
C LEU A 33 -10.46 9.16 2.44
N LYS A 34 -10.48 10.06 3.43
CA LYS A 34 -9.40 11.04 3.66
C LYS A 34 -8.08 10.35 3.95
N TYR A 35 -8.10 9.36 4.81
CA TYR A 35 -6.93 8.56 5.19
C TYR A 35 -6.32 7.86 3.99
N GLN A 36 -7.12 7.13 3.23
CA GLN A 36 -6.71 6.42 2.02
C GLN A 36 -6.17 7.40 0.97
N THR A 37 -6.83 8.53 0.76
CA THR A 37 -6.38 9.57 -0.20
C THR A 37 -4.97 10.06 0.10
N LEU A 38 -4.64 10.31 1.37
CA LEU A 38 -3.31 10.78 1.75
C LEU A 38 -2.26 9.68 1.59
N LEU A 39 -2.55 8.46 2.04
CA LEU A 39 -1.60 7.35 1.94
C LEU A 39 -1.26 7.02 0.48
N ASP A 40 -2.25 6.91 -0.40
CA ASP A 40 -2.02 6.62 -1.82
C ASP A 40 -1.36 7.78 -2.57
N SER A 41 -1.53 9.01 -2.11
CA SER A 41 -0.78 10.14 -2.68
C SER A 41 0.71 10.07 -2.33
N VAL A 42 1.07 9.51 -1.18
CA VAL A 42 2.46 9.19 -0.81
C VAL A 42 2.97 8.02 -1.66
N GLN A 43 2.21 6.92 -1.73
CA GLN A 43 2.57 5.72 -2.48
C GLN A 43 2.68 5.95 -3.99
N GLY A 44 1.84 6.78 -4.59
CA GLY A 44 1.89 7.08 -6.03
C GLY A 44 3.17 7.77 -6.49
N ARG A 45 3.99 8.29 -5.58
CA ARG A 45 5.23 9.00 -5.88
C ARG A 45 6.47 8.34 -5.29
N SER A 46 6.38 7.93 -4.05
CA SER A 46 7.56 7.56 -3.25
C SER A 46 8.31 6.33 -3.77
N PRO A 47 7.68 5.24 -4.25
CA PRO A 47 8.40 4.13 -4.85
C PRO A 47 9.30 4.53 -6.02
N ASN A 48 8.79 5.36 -6.93
CA ASN A 48 9.57 5.83 -8.08
C ASN A 48 10.78 6.64 -7.64
N VAL A 49 10.60 7.58 -6.71
CA VAL A 49 11.69 8.45 -6.25
C VAL A 49 12.73 7.68 -5.42
N ALA A 50 12.28 6.73 -4.60
CA ALA A 50 13.16 6.01 -3.68
C ALA A 50 13.85 4.81 -4.32
N LEU A 51 13.18 4.09 -5.22
CA LEU A 51 13.64 2.77 -5.69
C LEU A 51 14.21 2.81 -7.11
N LEU A 52 13.65 3.57 -8.06
CA LEU A 52 14.17 3.63 -9.42
C LEU A 52 15.66 4.06 -9.50
N PRO A 53 16.16 4.99 -8.67
CA PRO A 53 17.59 5.36 -8.71
C PRO A 53 18.57 4.25 -8.30
N ILE A 54 18.10 3.16 -7.69
CA ILE A 54 18.93 2.06 -7.18
C ILE A 54 18.62 0.71 -7.81
N VAL A 55 17.56 0.62 -8.61
CA VAL A 55 17.18 -0.60 -9.31
C VAL A 55 18.07 -0.79 -10.54
N SER A 56 18.53 -2.03 -10.74
CA SER A 56 19.38 -2.42 -11.88
C SER A 56 18.71 -3.48 -12.79
N LEU A 57 17.60 -4.07 -12.38
CA LEU A 57 16.87 -5.07 -13.14
C LEU A 57 15.70 -4.44 -13.88
N PRO A 58 15.62 -4.53 -15.22
CA PRO A 58 14.53 -3.95 -16.02
C PRO A 58 13.14 -4.47 -15.61
N GLU A 59 13.03 -5.73 -15.19
CA GLU A 59 11.79 -6.32 -14.72
C GLU A 59 11.30 -5.64 -13.43
N LEU A 60 12.23 -5.34 -12.53
CA LEU A 60 11.90 -4.66 -11.27
C LEU A 60 11.57 -3.19 -11.49
N GLU A 61 12.27 -2.52 -12.41
CA GLU A 61 11.94 -1.16 -12.86
C GLU A 61 10.51 -1.10 -13.41
N THR A 62 10.16 -2.02 -14.33
CA THR A 62 8.81 -2.13 -14.90
C THR A 62 7.76 -2.36 -13.82
N TRP A 63 8.06 -3.20 -12.83
CA TRP A 63 7.14 -3.46 -11.71
C TRP A 63 6.91 -2.22 -10.86
N ILE A 64 7.97 -1.47 -10.51
CA ILE A 64 7.88 -0.24 -9.71
C ILE A 64 7.06 0.83 -10.44
N GLU A 65 7.30 1.02 -11.73
CA GLU A 65 6.53 1.99 -12.53
C GLU A 65 5.05 1.60 -12.65
N THR A 66 4.76 0.32 -12.85
CA THR A 66 3.39 -0.19 -12.91
C THR A 66 2.69 -0.04 -11.57
N TRP A 67 3.38 -0.33 -10.49
CA TRP A 67 2.90 -0.13 -9.13
C TRP A 67 2.54 1.34 -8.88
N ALA A 68 3.46 2.27 -9.09
CA ALA A 68 3.20 3.70 -8.91
C ALA A 68 2.05 4.21 -9.81
N PHE A 69 1.90 3.68 -11.03
CA PHE A 69 0.77 3.99 -11.89
C PHE A 69 -0.57 3.51 -11.27
N SER A 70 -0.60 2.32 -10.70
CA SER A 70 -1.76 1.77 -9.99
C SER A 70 -2.19 2.69 -8.85
N GLU A 71 -1.24 3.14 -8.03
CA GLU A 71 -1.50 4.06 -6.92
C GLU A 71 -2.08 5.41 -7.37
N THR A 72 -1.70 5.88 -8.56
CA THR A 72 -2.33 7.09 -9.12
C THR A 72 -3.79 6.87 -9.50
N ILE A 73 -4.17 5.66 -9.92
CA ILE A 73 -5.56 5.28 -10.15
C ILE A 73 -6.31 5.24 -8.82
N HIS A 74 -5.71 4.67 -7.77
CA HIS A 74 -6.30 4.60 -6.44
C HIS A 74 -6.57 6.01 -5.88
N SER A 75 -5.60 6.90 -5.90
CA SER A 75 -5.75 8.29 -5.47
C SER A 75 -6.86 9.03 -6.24
N ARG A 76 -6.94 8.85 -7.57
CA ARG A 76 -8.04 9.38 -8.38
C ARG A 76 -9.38 8.81 -7.98
N SER A 77 -9.41 7.56 -7.59
CA SER A 77 -10.65 6.86 -7.22
C SER A 77 -11.28 7.44 -5.97
N TYR A 78 -10.49 7.70 -4.93
CA TYR A 78 -10.98 8.36 -3.73
C TYR A 78 -11.46 9.77 -4.02
N THR A 79 -10.73 10.52 -4.84
CA THR A 79 -11.14 11.85 -5.30
C THR A 79 -12.47 11.78 -6.08
N HIS A 80 -12.63 10.78 -6.94
CA HIS A 80 -13.87 10.56 -7.69
C HIS A 80 -15.04 10.26 -6.75
N ILE A 81 -14.86 9.38 -5.76
CA ILE A 81 -15.89 9.07 -4.77
C ILE A 81 -16.29 10.33 -4.00
N ILE A 82 -15.32 11.05 -3.42
CA ILE A 82 -15.57 12.26 -2.63
C ILE A 82 -16.37 13.30 -3.44
N ARG A 83 -15.98 13.56 -4.69
CA ARG A 83 -16.64 14.54 -5.56
C ARG A 83 -18.07 14.16 -5.94
N ASN A 84 -18.36 12.88 -6.06
CA ASN A 84 -19.69 12.42 -6.49
C ASN A 84 -20.64 12.16 -5.32
N VAL A 85 -20.12 11.81 -4.15
CA VAL A 85 -20.91 11.43 -2.98
C VAL A 85 -21.22 12.64 -2.09
N THR A 86 -20.30 13.61 -1.98
CA THR A 86 -20.43 14.75 -1.07
C THR A 86 -20.94 16.00 -1.77
N GLN A 87 -21.46 16.96 -0.97
CA GLN A 87 -21.95 18.25 -1.49
C GLN A 87 -20.88 19.32 -1.54
N ALA A 88 -19.87 19.26 -0.68
CA ALA A 88 -18.79 20.22 -0.55
C ALA A 88 -17.43 19.49 -0.50
N PRO A 89 -16.98 18.90 -1.62
CA PRO A 89 -15.76 18.11 -1.67
C PRO A 89 -14.51 18.93 -1.31
N GLU A 90 -14.49 20.23 -1.59
CA GLU A 90 -13.39 21.14 -1.26
C GLU A 90 -13.10 21.18 0.24
N LEU A 91 -14.12 21.19 1.09
CA LEU A 91 -13.94 21.20 2.54
C LEU A 91 -13.32 19.89 3.06
N ILE A 92 -13.59 18.77 2.36
CA ILE A 92 -13.04 17.48 2.71
C ILE A 92 -11.57 17.42 2.33
N PHE A 93 -11.20 17.90 1.15
CA PHE A 93 -9.80 17.94 0.71
C PHE A 93 -8.94 18.84 1.60
N ASP A 94 -9.44 20.01 2.01
CA ASP A 94 -8.74 20.94 2.90
C ASP A 94 -8.49 20.31 4.29
N ASP A 95 -9.39 19.45 4.77
CA ASP A 95 -9.26 18.78 6.06
C ASP A 95 -8.26 17.60 6.05
N ILE A 96 -7.92 17.03 4.90
CA ILE A 96 -7.02 15.86 4.83
C ILE A 96 -5.66 16.18 5.47
N VAL A 97 -5.05 17.30 5.10
CA VAL A 97 -3.72 17.69 5.57
C VAL A 97 -3.73 18.40 6.92
N SER A 98 -4.88 18.87 7.37
CA SER A 98 -5.05 19.52 8.67
C SER A 98 -5.43 18.56 9.80
N ASN A 99 -5.72 17.31 9.49
CA ASN A 99 -6.10 16.30 10.47
C ASN A 99 -4.86 15.59 11.02
N ASP A 100 -4.47 15.91 12.26
CA ASP A 100 -3.29 15.36 12.93
C ASP A 100 -3.29 13.82 12.94
N LYS A 101 -4.47 13.19 13.13
CA LYS A 101 -4.59 11.73 13.15
C LYS A 101 -4.26 11.07 11.81
N ILE A 102 -4.54 11.76 10.71
CA ILE A 102 -4.20 11.30 9.35
C ILE A 102 -2.71 11.58 9.07
N SER A 103 -2.22 12.79 9.39
CA SER A 103 -0.84 13.20 9.16
C SER A 103 0.17 12.33 9.89
N GLU A 104 -0.05 12.03 11.17
CA GLU A 104 0.82 11.14 11.97
C GLU A 104 1.04 9.76 11.31
N ARG A 105 0.02 9.23 10.64
CA ARG A 105 0.10 7.93 9.94
C ARG A 105 0.88 8.02 8.64
N ALA A 106 0.68 9.10 7.91
CA ALA A 106 1.45 9.35 6.69
C ALA A 106 2.94 9.56 7.02
N ASP A 107 3.26 10.30 8.08
CA ASP A 107 4.62 10.55 8.54
C ASP A 107 5.34 9.24 8.93
N ALA A 108 4.62 8.29 9.53
CA ALA A 108 5.18 6.99 9.90
C ALA A 108 5.69 6.18 8.69
N VAL A 109 5.11 6.36 7.51
CA VAL A 109 5.55 5.75 6.25
C VAL A 109 6.60 6.62 5.57
N THR A 110 6.34 7.91 5.43
CA THR A 110 7.17 8.88 4.71
C THR A 110 8.59 8.94 5.27
N LYS A 111 8.74 8.81 6.58
CA LYS A 111 10.05 8.80 7.26
C LYS A 111 11.03 7.80 6.66
N TYR A 112 10.59 6.57 6.38
CA TYR A 112 11.48 5.53 5.86
C TYR A 112 11.83 5.77 4.39
N TYR A 113 10.93 6.32 3.61
CA TYR A 113 11.22 6.76 2.25
C TYR A 113 12.23 7.91 2.25
N ASP A 114 12.03 8.93 3.08
CA ASP A 114 12.93 10.08 3.18
C ASP A 114 14.33 9.67 3.62
N ASP A 115 14.43 8.79 4.61
CA ASP A 115 15.70 8.24 5.08
C ASP A 115 16.45 7.49 3.97
N LEU A 116 15.74 6.70 3.15
CA LEU A 116 16.31 5.99 2.02
C LEU A 116 16.76 6.98 0.92
N ILE A 117 15.87 7.87 0.47
CA ILE A 117 16.13 8.86 -0.58
C ILE A 117 17.35 9.73 -0.24
N ASN A 118 17.40 10.23 0.99
CA ASN A 118 18.53 11.04 1.46
C ASN A 118 19.84 10.23 1.45
N SER A 119 19.80 8.99 1.89
CA SER A 119 21.00 8.13 1.93
C SER A 119 21.48 7.71 0.56
N VAL A 120 20.57 7.39 -0.37
CA VAL A 120 20.89 7.13 -1.78
C VAL A 120 21.51 8.36 -2.42
N SER A 121 20.96 9.55 -2.18
CA SER A 121 21.47 10.80 -2.72
C SER A 121 22.90 11.09 -2.23
N LEU A 122 23.16 10.90 -0.93
CA LEU A 122 24.51 11.07 -0.36
C LEU A 122 25.49 10.05 -0.91
N TYR A 123 25.08 8.79 -1.02
CA TYR A 123 25.92 7.73 -1.58
C TYR A 123 26.31 8.01 -3.03
N ASN A 124 25.35 8.43 -3.85
CA ASN A 124 25.58 8.74 -5.27
C ASN A 124 26.49 9.97 -5.47
N LEU A 125 26.40 10.96 -4.57
CA LEU A 125 27.18 12.18 -4.67
C LEU A 125 28.62 12.03 -4.16
N TYR A 126 28.82 11.29 -3.07
CA TYR A 126 30.09 11.29 -2.33
C TYR A 126 30.77 9.91 -2.30
N GLY A 127 30.04 8.81 -2.55
CA GLY A 127 30.52 7.44 -2.36
C GLY A 127 30.69 7.05 -0.89
N GLU A 128 31.21 5.85 -0.66
CA GLU A 128 31.53 5.38 0.70
C GLU A 128 32.69 6.16 1.32
N GLY A 129 32.63 6.35 2.63
CA GLY A 129 33.70 6.98 3.38
C GLY A 129 33.23 8.01 4.39
N LYS A 130 34.20 8.77 4.89
CA LYS A 130 34.00 9.88 5.81
C LYS A 130 34.11 11.20 5.05
N HIS A 131 33.05 12.00 5.07
CA HIS A 131 32.93 13.24 4.32
C HIS A 131 32.55 14.40 5.23
N GLU A 132 33.06 15.60 4.90
CA GLU A 132 32.62 16.84 5.57
C GLU A 132 31.55 17.52 4.70
N ILE A 133 30.30 17.50 5.18
CA ILE A 133 29.15 18.04 4.44
C ILE A 133 28.47 19.11 5.31
N ASN A 134 28.41 20.34 4.81
CA ASN A 134 27.83 21.48 5.52
C ASN A 134 28.39 21.66 6.96
N GLY A 135 29.70 21.46 7.13
CA GLY A 135 30.38 21.58 8.43
C GLY A 135 30.09 20.43 9.42
N LYS A 136 29.53 19.34 8.94
CA LYS A 136 29.31 18.12 9.75
C LYS A 136 30.01 16.94 9.12
N THR A 137 30.66 16.13 9.97
CA THR A 137 31.18 14.84 9.53
C THR A 137 30.05 13.85 9.29
N VAL A 138 29.95 13.34 8.07
CA VAL A 138 28.99 12.31 7.65
C VAL A 138 29.75 11.06 7.23
N ILE A 139 29.39 9.91 7.77
CA ILE A 139 29.91 8.60 7.35
C ILE A 139 28.90 7.97 6.42
N ILE A 140 29.32 7.70 5.18
CA ILE A 140 28.52 7.03 4.16
C ILE A 140 29.00 5.59 4.05
N ASN A 141 28.08 4.64 4.21
CA ASN A 141 28.37 3.22 4.28
C ASN A 141 27.27 2.44 3.55
N LEU A 142 27.66 1.55 2.64
CA LEU A 142 26.72 0.74 1.85
C LEU A 142 25.87 -0.18 2.73
N PHE A 143 26.43 -0.73 3.79
CA PHE A 143 25.70 -1.59 4.71
C PHE A 143 24.54 -0.84 5.42
N GLU A 144 24.80 0.39 5.87
CA GLU A 144 23.74 1.24 6.46
C GLU A 144 22.70 1.67 5.42
N LEU A 145 23.10 1.86 4.16
CA LEU A 145 22.17 2.12 3.06
C LEU A 145 21.27 0.90 2.82
N LYS A 146 21.81 -0.32 2.82
CA LYS A 146 21.07 -1.57 2.72
C LYS A 146 20.06 -1.75 3.87
N LYS A 147 20.41 -1.37 5.11
CA LYS A 147 19.46 -1.34 6.23
C LYS A 147 18.28 -0.43 5.96
N LYS A 148 18.53 0.78 5.46
CA LYS A 148 17.49 1.74 5.13
C LYS A 148 16.58 1.25 4.00
N LEU A 149 17.15 0.59 2.98
CA LEU A 149 16.38 -0.05 1.93
C LEU A 149 15.46 -1.14 2.52
N TYR A 150 16.01 -2.02 3.36
CA TYR A 150 15.24 -3.10 4.00
C TYR A 150 14.08 -2.54 4.85
N LEU A 151 14.34 -1.53 5.67
CA LEU A 151 13.32 -0.90 6.52
C LEU A 151 12.28 -0.12 5.71
N ALA A 152 12.68 0.53 4.61
CA ALA A 152 11.73 1.18 3.70
C ALA A 152 10.80 0.14 3.05
N MET A 153 11.33 -0.97 2.54
CA MET A 153 10.52 -2.07 2.00
C MET A 153 9.60 -2.68 3.06
N MET A 154 10.05 -2.78 4.32
CA MET A 154 9.25 -3.23 5.44
C MET A 154 8.10 -2.26 5.74
N SER A 155 8.37 -0.95 5.74
CA SER A 155 7.37 0.10 5.95
C SER A 155 6.27 0.06 4.88
N VAL A 156 6.66 -0.14 3.62
CA VAL A 156 5.73 -0.29 2.50
C VAL A 156 4.89 -1.55 2.66
N ASN A 157 5.51 -2.67 2.97
CA ASN A 157 4.77 -3.92 3.20
C ASN A 157 3.74 -3.79 4.34
N ILE A 158 4.06 -3.06 5.41
CA ILE A 158 3.12 -2.76 6.50
C ILE A 158 1.95 -1.89 6.00
N LEU A 159 2.23 -0.89 5.17
CA LEU A 159 1.19 -0.04 4.59
C LEU A 159 0.20 -0.85 3.77
N GLU A 160 0.70 -1.59 2.78
CA GLU A 160 -0.08 -2.43 1.86
C GLU A 160 -0.82 -3.57 2.58
N ALA A 161 -0.18 -4.13 3.63
CA ALA A 161 -0.65 -5.33 4.30
C ALA A 161 -1.65 -5.08 5.43
N ILE A 162 -1.56 -3.94 6.12
CA ILE A 162 -2.33 -3.66 7.35
C ILE A 162 -3.19 -2.43 7.16
N ARG A 163 -2.59 -1.25 6.89
CA ARG A 163 -3.29 0.03 6.94
C ARG A 163 -4.44 0.11 5.93
N PHE A 164 -4.22 -0.33 4.71
CA PHE A 164 -5.28 -0.38 3.70
C PHE A 164 -6.36 -1.41 4.02
N TYR A 165 -5.99 -2.59 4.48
CA TYR A 165 -6.95 -3.63 4.80
C TYR A 165 -7.87 -3.27 5.98
N VAL A 166 -7.38 -2.52 6.95
CA VAL A 166 -8.20 -1.97 8.04
C VAL A 166 -9.23 -0.98 7.52
N SER A 167 -8.81 -0.08 6.60
CA SER A 167 -9.71 0.86 5.95
C SER A 167 -10.74 0.16 5.04
N PHE A 168 -10.32 -0.87 4.30
CA PHE A 168 -11.23 -1.64 3.44
C PHE A 168 -12.33 -2.32 4.25
N ALA A 169 -12.03 -2.81 5.45
CA ALA A 169 -13.03 -3.41 6.34
C ALA A 169 -14.20 -2.46 6.63
N CYS A 170 -13.92 -1.17 6.83
CA CYS A 170 -14.96 -0.17 7.03
C CYS A 170 -15.83 0.04 5.78
N SER A 171 -15.19 0.12 4.60
CA SER A 171 -15.90 0.28 3.32
C SER A 171 -16.80 -0.91 3.02
N PHE A 172 -16.31 -2.13 3.20
CA PHE A 172 -17.08 -3.34 2.95
C PHE A 172 -18.20 -3.56 3.99
N ALA A 173 -18.03 -3.08 5.23
CA ALA A 173 -19.09 -3.14 6.24
C ALA A 173 -20.33 -2.32 5.86
N PHE A 174 -20.20 -1.23 5.10
CA PHE A 174 -21.34 -0.54 4.50
C PHE A 174 -22.03 -1.40 3.44
N ALA A 175 -21.24 -2.04 2.57
CA ALA A 175 -21.75 -2.87 1.48
C ALA A 175 -22.45 -4.16 1.96
N GLU A 176 -22.06 -4.74 3.10
CA GLU A 176 -22.79 -5.84 3.77
C GLU A 176 -24.23 -5.44 4.15
N ARG A 177 -24.51 -4.15 4.16
CA ARG A 177 -25.84 -3.57 4.43
C ARG A 177 -26.50 -3.01 3.15
N GLU A 178 -25.98 -3.34 1.98
CA GLU A 178 -26.43 -2.82 0.67
C GLU A 178 -26.36 -1.28 0.56
N LEU A 179 -25.40 -0.67 1.29
CA LEU A 179 -25.11 0.76 1.27
C LEU A 179 -23.74 1.02 0.65
N MET A 180 -23.58 2.15 -0.04
CA MET A 180 -22.31 2.58 -0.62
C MET A 180 -21.69 1.51 -1.55
N GLU A 181 -22.50 0.83 -2.34
CA GLU A 181 -22.08 -0.31 -3.17
C GLU A 181 -21.16 0.09 -4.32
N GLY A 182 -21.32 1.29 -4.86
CA GLY A 182 -20.41 1.84 -5.88
C GLY A 182 -19.01 2.07 -5.31
N ASN A 183 -18.93 2.69 -4.11
CA ASN A 183 -17.69 2.80 -3.36
C ASN A 183 -17.05 1.41 -3.13
N ALA A 184 -17.83 0.45 -2.65
CA ALA A 184 -17.31 -0.90 -2.38
C ALA A 184 -16.75 -1.60 -3.63
N LYS A 185 -17.36 -1.39 -4.80
CA LYS A 185 -16.83 -1.90 -6.08
C LYS A 185 -15.48 -1.30 -6.42
N ILE A 186 -15.33 0.02 -6.25
CA ILE A 186 -14.05 0.70 -6.45
C ILE A 186 -13.01 0.18 -5.45
N ILE A 187 -13.35 0.11 -4.16
CA ILE A 187 -12.44 -0.42 -3.12
C ILE A 187 -12.05 -1.88 -3.41
N LYS A 188 -12.95 -2.69 -3.96
CA LYS A 188 -12.63 -4.07 -4.34
C LYS A 188 -11.59 -4.14 -5.47
N LEU A 189 -11.66 -3.23 -6.45
CA LEU A 189 -10.65 -3.13 -7.52
C LEU A 189 -9.30 -2.67 -6.94
N ILE A 190 -9.31 -1.70 -6.04
CA ILE A 190 -8.11 -1.27 -5.30
C ILE A 190 -7.52 -2.43 -4.51
N ALA A 191 -8.32 -3.14 -3.70
CA ALA A 191 -7.86 -4.27 -2.90
C ALA A 191 -7.25 -5.41 -3.74
N ARG A 192 -7.71 -5.62 -4.98
CA ARG A 192 -7.10 -6.54 -5.94
C ARG A 192 -5.68 -6.09 -6.30
N ASP A 193 -5.51 -4.81 -6.60
CA ASP A 193 -4.20 -4.25 -6.97
C ASP A 193 -3.26 -4.27 -5.75
N GLU A 194 -3.76 -3.92 -4.55
CA GLU A 194 -2.98 -3.99 -3.30
C GLU A 194 -2.50 -5.42 -2.98
N ALA A 195 -3.27 -6.44 -3.34
CA ALA A 195 -2.84 -7.82 -3.19
C ALA A 195 -1.61 -8.15 -4.06
N LEU A 196 -1.49 -7.53 -5.26
CA LEU A 196 -0.30 -7.66 -6.12
C LEU A 196 0.90 -6.90 -5.55
N HIS A 197 0.68 -5.66 -5.07
CA HIS A 197 1.72 -4.87 -4.42
C HIS A 197 2.29 -5.58 -3.20
N LEU A 198 1.41 -6.09 -2.35
CA LEU A 198 1.77 -6.87 -1.17
C LEU A 198 2.57 -8.13 -1.53
N SER A 199 2.13 -8.87 -2.54
CA SER A 199 2.83 -10.08 -2.99
C SER A 199 4.24 -9.75 -3.50
N GLY A 200 4.39 -8.67 -4.25
CA GLY A 200 5.67 -8.18 -4.75
C GLY A 200 6.62 -7.76 -3.63
N THR A 201 6.15 -6.94 -2.69
CA THR A 201 6.97 -6.49 -1.56
C THR A 201 7.34 -7.63 -0.63
N GLN A 202 6.45 -8.59 -0.38
CA GLN A 202 6.77 -9.81 0.38
C GLN A 202 7.83 -10.67 -0.32
N HIS A 203 7.72 -10.82 -1.64
CA HIS A 203 8.70 -11.57 -2.42
C HIS A 203 10.09 -10.93 -2.32
N ILE A 204 10.20 -9.62 -2.50
CA ILE A 204 11.44 -8.87 -2.37
C ILE A 204 12.03 -9.02 -0.96
N LEU A 205 11.23 -8.85 0.09
CA LEU A 205 11.67 -9.03 1.48
C LEU A 205 12.17 -10.44 1.75
N ASN A 206 11.52 -11.47 1.22
CA ASN A 206 11.96 -12.86 1.36
C ASN A 206 13.30 -13.11 0.66
N ILE A 207 13.53 -12.56 -0.54
CA ILE A 207 14.82 -12.63 -1.23
C ILE A 207 15.92 -11.96 -0.40
N MET A 208 15.65 -10.76 0.12
CA MET A 208 16.59 -10.04 0.99
C MET A 208 16.95 -10.85 2.24
N GLN A 209 15.95 -11.47 2.88
CA GLN A 209 16.14 -12.31 4.09
C GLN A 209 16.91 -13.58 3.81
N ASP A 210 16.65 -14.23 2.67
CA ASP A 210 17.37 -15.46 2.25
C ASP A 210 18.84 -15.18 1.90
N GLY A 211 19.17 -13.96 1.49
CA GLY A 211 20.53 -13.56 1.09
C GLY A 211 21.06 -14.29 -0.13
N LYS A 212 20.17 -14.82 -1.00
CA LYS A 212 20.59 -15.57 -2.19
C LYS A 212 21.26 -14.69 -3.23
N ASP A 213 20.72 -13.51 -3.45
CA ASP A 213 21.29 -12.54 -4.39
C ASP A 213 22.42 -11.72 -3.75
N ASP A 214 22.24 -11.38 -2.46
CA ASP A 214 23.21 -10.63 -1.67
C ASP A 214 23.28 -11.18 -0.25
N PRO A 215 24.31 -11.98 0.10
CA PRO A 215 24.46 -12.55 1.44
C PRO A 215 24.50 -11.51 2.57
N GLU A 216 24.92 -10.27 2.28
CA GLU A 216 24.94 -9.19 3.26
C GLU A 216 23.53 -8.77 3.64
N MET A 217 22.54 -8.88 2.73
CA MET A 217 21.15 -8.59 3.02
C MET A 217 20.54 -9.51 4.09
N ALA A 218 20.97 -10.79 4.16
CA ALA A 218 20.54 -11.67 5.25
C ALA A 218 21.06 -11.18 6.61
N ILE A 219 22.28 -10.63 6.65
CA ILE A 219 22.85 -10.03 7.87
C ILE A 219 22.07 -8.77 8.25
N VAL A 220 21.76 -7.92 7.27
CA VAL A 220 20.94 -6.72 7.45
C VAL A 220 19.57 -7.09 8.02
N ALA A 221 18.88 -8.05 7.43
CA ALA A 221 17.58 -8.50 7.89
C ALA A 221 17.61 -9.04 9.33
N ALA A 222 18.65 -9.81 9.66
CA ALA A 222 18.85 -10.30 11.03
C ALA A 222 19.07 -9.16 12.03
N GLN A 223 19.87 -8.15 11.67
CA GLN A 223 20.11 -6.98 12.53
C GLN A 223 18.90 -6.07 12.68
N CYS A 224 18.07 -5.96 11.65
CA CYS A 224 16.86 -5.13 11.64
C CYS A 224 15.63 -5.86 12.20
N ARG A 225 15.76 -7.12 12.64
CA ARG A 225 14.62 -7.95 13.05
C ARG A 225 13.76 -7.33 14.15
N ASP A 226 14.38 -6.84 15.21
CA ASP A 226 13.66 -6.26 16.35
C ASP A 226 12.99 -4.94 15.95
N GLU A 227 13.66 -4.14 15.11
CA GLU A 227 13.07 -2.91 14.56
C GLU A 227 11.89 -3.21 13.66
N ALA A 228 11.98 -4.22 12.79
CA ALA A 228 10.88 -4.65 11.94
C ALA A 228 9.67 -5.12 12.77
N ILE A 229 9.88 -5.92 13.82
CA ILE A 229 8.82 -6.32 14.75
C ILE A 229 8.16 -5.09 15.36
N LYS A 230 8.98 -4.15 15.87
CA LYS A 230 8.48 -2.90 16.44
C LYS A 230 7.65 -2.09 15.44
N MET A 231 8.07 -1.99 14.18
CA MET A 231 7.32 -1.30 13.13
C MET A 231 5.92 -1.88 12.94
N PHE A 232 5.77 -3.21 12.94
CA PHE A 232 4.47 -3.87 12.86
C PHE A 232 3.59 -3.59 14.08
N VAL A 233 4.17 -3.66 15.28
CA VAL A 233 3.45 -3.37 16.53
C VAL A 233 3.02 -1.91 16.59
N ASP A 234 3.91 -0.98 16.30
CA ASP A 234 3.59 0.45 16.26
C ASP A 234 2.48 0.77 15.23
N ALA A 235 2.53 0.14 14.06
CA ALA A 235 1.47 0.28 13.06
C ALA A 235 0.13 -0.26 13.56
N ALA A 236 0.13 -1.43 14.19
CA ALA A 236 -1.09 -2.01 14.76
C ALA A 236 -1.69 -1.11 15.85
N GLU A 237 -0.87 -0.57 16.74
CA GLU A 237 -1.35 0.36 17.78
C GLU A 237 -1.92 1.66 17.17
N GLN A 238 -1.26 2.22 16.15
CA GLN A 238 -1.79 3.37 15.42
C GLN A 238 -3.13 3.06 14.74
N GLU A 239 -3.32 1.86 14.18
CA GLU A 239 -4.61 1.47 13.57
C GLU A 239 -5.68 1.21 14.62
N LYS A 240 -5.33 0.76 15.82
CA LYS A 240 -6.27 0.69 16.96
C LYS A 240 -6.71 2.09 17.42
N GLU A 241 -5.78 3.05 17.51
CA GLU A 241 -6.11 4.45 17.78
C GLU A 241 -6.99 5.05 16.68
N TRP A 242 -6.75 4.66 15.43
CA TRP A 242 -7.61 5.03 14.31
C TRP A 242 -9.03 4.48 14.46
N ALA A 243 -9.16 3.23 14.88
CA ALA A 243 -10.46 2.64 15.20
C ALA A 243 -11.18 3.42 16.32
N GLU A 244 -10.46 3.88 17.34
CA GLU A 244 -11.04 4.76 18.37
C GLU A 244 -11.56 6.07 17.81
N TYR A 245 -10.79 6.70 16.94
CA TYR A 245 -11.18 7.94 16.27
C TYR A 245 -12.40 7.75 15.36
N LEU A 246 -12.45 6.66 14.59
CA LEU A 246 -13.57 6.36 13.70
C LEU A 246 -14.88 6.15 14.45
N PHE A 247 -14.84 5.40 15.54
CA PHE A 247 -16.03 5.02 16.29
C PHE A 247 -16.32 5.89 17.53
N LYS A 248 -15.69 7.07 17.62
CA LYS A 248 -15.84 7.97 18.78
C LYS A 248 -17.28 8.41 19.04
N ASP A 249 -18.07 8.58 18.00
CA ASP A 249 -19.45 9.08 18.06
C ASP A 249 -20.50 7.96 17.90
N GLY A 250 -20.08 6.72 17.69
CA GLY A 250 -20.97 5.56 17.56
C GLY A 250 -20.43 4.46 16.66
N SER A 251 -21.01 3.30 16.79
CA SER A 251 -20.69 2.11 15.99
C SER A 251 -21.62 2.00 14.80
N MET A 252 -21.20 1.25 13.79
CA MET A 252 -22.07 0.84 12.68
C MET A 252 -22.51 -0.62 12.85
N ILE A 253 -23.58 -1.01 12.18
CA ILE A 253 -24.04 -2.40 12.19
C ILE A 253 -22.96 -3.28 11.53
N GLY A 254 -22.57 -4.34 12.22
CA GLY A 254 -21.57 -5.31 11.74
C GLY A 254 -20.11 -4.93 12.02
N LEU A 255 -19.82 -3.69 12.45
CA LEU A 255 -18.46 -3.26 12.79
C LEU A 255 -18.45 -2.20 13.89
N ASN A 256 -17.59 -2.40 14.86
CA ASN A 256 -17.34 -1.46 15.94
C ASN A 256 -15.87 -1.41 16.29
N LYS A 257 -15.46 -0.48 17.18
CA LYS A 257 -14.07 -0.33 17.63
C LYS A 257 -13.45 -1.67 18.06
N HIS A 258 -14.15 -2.43 18.90
CA HIS A 258 -13.60 -3.66 19.47
C HIS A 258 -13.32 -4.72 18.37
N ILE A 259 -14.29 -4.95 17.49
CA ILE A 259 -14.15 -5.88 16.37
C ILE A 259 -13.05 -5.42 15.42
N LEU A 260 -12.97 -4.13 15.11
CA LEU A 260 -11.92 -3.61 14.23
C LEU A 260 -10.53 -3.74 14.86
N CYS A 261 -10.37 -3.48 16.18
CA CYS A 261 -9.11 -3.72 16.87
C CYS A 261 -8.70 -5.20 16.84
N GLN A 262 -9.63 -6.12 17.02
CA GLN A 262 -9.35 -7.55 16.87
C GLN A 262 -8.93 -7.92 15.45
N TYR A 263 -9.54 -7.29 14.44
CA TYR A 263 -9.13 -7.48 13.05
C TYR A 263 -7.71 -6.96 12.78
N VAL A 264 -7.35 -5.80 13.34
CA VAL A 264 -5.97 -5.27 13.29
C VAL A 264 -4.98 -6.29 13.84
N GLU A 265 -5.23 -6.86 15.00
CA GLU A 265 -4.36 -7.88 15.63
C GLU A 265 -4.23 -9.13 14.75
N TYR A 266 -5.36 -9.65 14.28
CA TYR A 266 -5.40 -10.82 13.42
C TYR A 266 -4.58 -10.62 12.14
N ILE A 267 -4.82 -9.51 11.42
CA ILE A 267 -4.14 -9.27 10.13
C ILE A 267 -2.65 -8.99 10.36
N THR A 268 -2.28 -8.29 11.42
CA THR A 268 -0.88 -8.03 11.77
C THR A 268 -0.13 -9.33 12.01
N ASN A 269 -0.66 -10.24 12.83
CA ASN A 269 -0.07 -11.54 13.07
C ASN A 269 0.09 -12.35 11.78
N ALA A 270 -0.93 -12.38 10.91
CA ALA A 270 -0.88 -13.09 9.64
C ALA A 270 0.22 -12.54 8.72
N ARG A 271 0.35 -11.21 8.65
CA ARG A 271 1.36 -10.55 7.80
C ARG A 271 2.78 -10.70 8.34
N MET A 272 2.97 -10.60 9.66
CA MET A 272 4.25 -10.89 10.29
C MET A 272 4.71 -12.32 10.02
N THR A 273 3.82 -13.28 10.17
CA THR A 273 4.12 -14.70 9.89
C THR A 273 4.50 -14.93 8.42
N ALA A 274 3.83 -14.25 7.47
CA ALA A 274 4.11 -14.38 6.03
C ALA A 274 5.54 -13.95 5.63
N ILE A 275 6.17 -13.07 6.42
CA ILE A 275 7.55 -12.62 6.22
C ILE A 275 8.52 -13.18 7.27
N GLY A 276 8.17 -14.27 7.95
CA GLY A 276 9.04 -14.96 8.90
C GLY A 276 9.26 -14.26 10.25
N LEU A 277 8.42 -13.28 10.60
CA LEU A 277 8.42 -12.64 11.92
C LEU A 277 7.43 -13.34 12.87
N PRO A 278 7.70 -13.38 14.18
CA PRO A 278 6.82 -14.01 15.14
C PRO A 278 5.56 -13.15 15.37
N ALA A 279 4.40 -13.81 15.48
CA ALA A 279 3.16 -13.16 15.92
C ALA A 279 3.33 -12.47 17.28
N GLN A 280 2.70 -11.30 17.45
CA GLN A 280 2.85 -10.47 18.65
C GLN A 280 1.55 -10.32 19.44
N PHE A 281 0.42 -10.65 18.86
CA PHE A 281 -0.89 -10.50 19.49
C PHE A 281 -1.50 -11.87 19.79
N GLU A 282 -2.36 -11.94 20.79
CA GLU A 282 -3.02 -13.20 21.18
C GLU A 282 -4.11 -13.61 20.19
N ASN A 283 -4.74 -12.63 19.50
CA ASN A 283 -5.83 -12.89 18.58
C ASN A 283 -5.33 -13.45 17.23
N ASN A 284 -5.68 -14.70 16.96
CA ASN A 284 -5.31 -15.43 15.74
C ASN A 284 -6.53 -15.82 14.87
N SER A 285 -7.73 -15.37 15.22
CA SER A 285 -8.95 -15.65 14.45
C SER A 285 -9.50 -14.39 13.80
N ASN A 286 -9.99 -14.52 12.54
CA ASN A 286 -10.62 -13.41 11.85
C ASN A 286 -11.98 -13.08 12.48
N PRO A 287 -12.16 -11.90 13.11
CA PRO A 287 -13.42 -11.52 13.75
C PRO A 287 -14.49 -11.10 12.75
N ILE A 288 -14.12 -10.86 11.49
CA ILE A 288 -15.01 -10.42 10.39
C ILE A 288 -14.86 -11.34 9.17
N PRO A 289 -15.22 -12.64 9.28
CA PRO A 289 -14.96 -13.59 8.20
C PRO A 289 -15.67 -13.25 6.88
N TRP A 290 -16.72 -12.44 6.89
CA TRP A 290 -17.42 -11.94 5.71
C TRP A 290 -16.49 -11.11 4.79
N ILE A 291 -15.44 -10.49 5.32
CA ILE A 291 -14.49 -9.68 4.52
C ILE A 291 -13.79 -10.51 3.44
N ASN A 292 -13.62 -11.82 3.68
CA ASN A 292 -12.95 -12.68 2.72
C ASN A 292 -13.66 -12.72 1.36
N SER A 293 -15.00 -12.62 1.34
CA SER A 293 -15.79 -12.59 0.11
C SER A 293 -15.52 -11.32 -0.73
N TRP A 294 -15.12 -10.23 -0.09
CA TRP A 294 -14.76 -8.99 -0.73
C TRP A 294 -13.31 -8.98 -1.22
N LEU A 295 -12.42 -9.62 -0.50
CA LEU A 295 -10.97 -9.65 -0.80
C LEU A 295 -10.58 -10.71 -1.83
N VAL A 296 -11.46 -11.68 -2.15
CA VAL A 296 -11.22 -12.67 -3.21
C VAL A 296 -11.29 -11.99 -4.58
N SER A 297 -10.20 -12.08 -5.33
CA SER A 297 -10.05 -11.44 -6.65
C SER A 297 -10.73 -12.22 -7.80
N ASP A 298 -11.01 -13.52 -7.62
CA ASP A 298 -11.49 -14.41 -8.68
C ASP A 298 -12.84 -13.99 -9.29
N ASN A 299 -13.64 -13.20 -8.56
CA ASN A 299 -14.94 -12.70 -8.96
C ASN A 299 -14.99 -11.17 -9.19
N VAL A 300 -13.84 -10.53 -9.34
CA VAL A 300 -13.81 -9.09 -9.65
C VAL A 300 -14.17 -8.90 -11.11
N GLN A 301 -15.14 -8.03 -11.39
CA GLN A 301 -15.50 -7.68 -12.75
C GLN A 301 -14.29 -7.04 -13.44
N VAL A 302 -13.89 -7.63 -14.55
CA VAL A 302 -12.80 -7.13 -15.40
C VAL A 302 -13.32 -5.92 -16.18
N ALA A 303 -12.55 -4.82 -16.18
CA ALA A 303 -12.88 -3.67 -17.01
C ALA A 303 -12.72 -4.01 -18.51
N PRO A 304 -13.46 -3.36 -19.43
CA PRO A 304 -13.40 -3.66 -20.86
C PRO A 304 -11.98 -3.60 -21.44
N GLN A 305 -11.14 -2.70 -20.96
CA GLN A 305 -9.73 -2.56 -21.36
C GLN A 305 -8.80 -3.62 -20.75
N GLU A 306 -9.25 -4.38 -19.78
CA GLU A 306 -8.56 -5.51 -19.18
C GLU A 306 -8.95 -6.84 -19.85
N ALA A 307 -10.04 -6.85 -20.64
CA ALA A 307 -10.47 -8.03 -21.36
C ALA A 307 -9.45 -8.39 -22.44
N GLU A 308 -9.19 -9.69 -22.61
CA GLU A 308 -8.36 -10.18 -23.71
C GLU A 308 -8.99 -9.81 -25.03
N ILE A 309 -8.22 -9.16 -25.89
CA ILE A 309 -8.59 -8.93 -27.28
C ILE A 309 -8.37 -10.26 -28.01
N SER A 310 -9.43 -10.88 -28.52
CA SER A 310 -9.38 -12.17 -29.22
C SER A 310 -8.49 -12.18 -30.46
N SER A 311 -8.09 -11.01 -30.96
CA SER A 311 -7.14 -10.83 -32.05
C SER A 311 -5.68 -10.69 -31.59
N TYR A 312 -5.41 -10.64 -30.29
CA TYR A 312 -4.04 -10.66 -29.76
C TYR A 312 -3.51 -12.09 -29.80
N LEU A 313 -2.47 -12.32 -30.57
CA LEU A 313 -1.81 -13.63 -30.65
C LEU A 313 -0.97 -13.85 -29.39
N VAL A 314 -1.63 -14.18 -28.29
CA VAL A 314 -0.95 -14.56 -27.04
C VAL A 314 -0.27 -15.91 -27.27
N GLY A 315 1.05 -15.95 -27.13
CA GLY A 315 1.83 -17.20 -27.21
C GLY A 315 2.51 -17.46 -28.54
N GLN A 316 2.50 -16.53 -29.50
CA GLN A 316 3.30 -16.64 -30.74
C GLN A 316 4.56 -15.72 -30.73
N ILE A 317 4.97 -15.25 -29.59
CA ILE A 317 6.30 -14.64 -29.46
C ILE A 317 7.27 -15.81 -29.37
N ASP A 318 7.99 -16.05 -30.45
CA ASP A 318 9.14 -16.95 -30.43
C ASP A 318 10.20 -16.29 -29.58
N SER A 319 10.37 -16.80 -28.35
CA SER A 319 11.40 -16.34 -27.41
C SER A 319 12.74 -17.05 -27.63
N GLN A 320 12.85 -17.93 -28.64
CA GLN A 320 14.11 -18.52 -29.07
C GLN A 320 14.83 -17.55 -30.01
N VAL A 321 15.44 -16.53 -29.44
CA VAL A 321 16.36 -15.68 -30.15
C VAL A 321 17.67 -16.45 -30.32
N ASP A 322 18.01 -16.84 -31.55
CA ASP A 322 19.30 -17.44 -31.85
C ASP A 322 20.38 -16.35 -31.82
N ALA A 323 21.39 -16.53 -30.96
CA ALA A 323 22.51 -15.60 -30.85
C ALA A 323 23.25 -15.36 -32.19
N SER A 324 23.05 -16.22 -33.19
CA SER A 324 23.58 -16.07 -34.54
C SER A 324 22.88 -14.96 -35.36
N GLU A 325 21.66 -14.54 -34.98
CA GLU A 325 20.94 -13.47 -35.66
C GLU A 325 21.48 -12.06 -35.34
N PHE A 326 22.32 -11.94 -34.30
CA PHE A 326 22.97 -10.69 -33.90
C PHE A 326 24.43 -10.57 -34.35
N GLY A 327 24.91 -11.54 -35.15
CA GLY A 327 26.33 -11.68 -35.53
C GLY A 327 26.91 -10.57 -36.42
N ASP A 328 26.12 -9.62 -36.93
CA ASP A 328 26.56 -8.57 -37.85
C ASP A 328 26.39 -7.14 -37.30
N PHE A 329 26.24 -6.96 -35.99
CA PHE A 329 26.28 -5.63 -35.37
C PHE A 329 27.67 -5.42 -34.72
N ASP A 330 28.61 -4.87 -35.51
CA ASP A 330 29.79 -4.20 -34.94
C ASP A 330 29.33 -2.93 -34.22
N LEU A 331 29.43 -2.94 -32.89
CA LEU A 331 29.27 -1.75 -32.04
C LEU A 331 30.60 -1.01 -31.92
#